data_daf8a8da30cc80c0e077672ebd719d72
#
_entry.id   daf8a8da30cc80c0e077672ebd719d72
#
_cell.length_a   1.000
_cell.length_b   1.000
_cell.length_c   1.000
_cell.angle_alpha   90.00
_cell.angle_beta   90.00
_cell.angle_gamma   90.00
#
_symmetry.space_group_name_H-M   'P 1'
#
loop_
_entity.id
_entity.type
_entity.pdbx_description
1 polymer ?
#
loop_
_entity_poly.entity_id
_entity_poly.type
_entity_poly.pdbx_seq_one_letter_code
_entity_poly.pdbx_strand_id
1 'polypeptide(L)'
;MHAKGARKGCTRKPAAKAPQADDKGQDETMSTQRAKLVVGNWKMHGCLADNAGLLQAVAKGAAELPADVRVGVCVPSPYLAQAQSLLEGSRVVWGVQDISAFTHGAYTGEVAAQMVADFSAAFAIVGHSERRAYHRESAELVAVKTQRALEAGLTPIVCVGETLQEREAGSTEQVVGVQLDEVLAKLSAEEAARIVVAYEPVWAIGTGKSASSGQAQAVHAFLRSRLAAKGASVANVTLLYGGSVKPDNAEELFSQRDIDGGLIGGASLKDQDFLAICKAAAATTAAT
;
A
#
# COMPACT_ATOMS: atom_id res chain seq x y z
N MET A 1 -18.61 -9.25 49.67
CA MET A 1 -17.22 -9.67 49.43
C MET A 1 -16.97 -9.62 47.96
N HIS A 2 -16.36 -8.55 47.47
CA HIS A 2 -16.03 -8.36 46.05
C HIS A 2 -14.52 -8.59 45.84
N ALA A 3 -14.15 -9.68 45.21
CA ALA A 3 -12.77 -9.95 44.85
C ALA A 3 -12.39 -9.12 43.59
N LYS A 4 -11.53 -8.13 43.80
CA LYS A 4 -10.86 -7.41 42.70
C LYS A 4 -9.76 -8.31 42.13
N GLY A 5 -10.00 -8.95 40.97
CA GLY A 5 -8.98 -9.62 40.19
C GLY A 5 -8.18 -8.61 39.38
N ALA A 6 -6.94 -8.34 39.79
CA ALA A 6 -6.00 -7.55 39.00
C ALA A 6 -5.56 -8.37 37.79
N ARG A 7 -5.87 -7.90 36.58
CA ARG A 7 -5.32 -8.46 35.34
C ARG A 7 -3.85 -8.05 35.22
N LYS A 8 -2.98 -9.02 35.19
CA LYS A 8 -1.55 -8.82 34.90
C LYS A 8 -1.43 -8.36 33.45
N GLY A 9 -0.96 -7.14 33.24
CA GLY A 9 -0.65 -6.62 31.90
C GLY A 9 0.42 -7.47 31.22
N CYS A 10 0.16 -7.84 29.99
CA CYS A 10 1.14 -8.49 29.11
C CYS A 10 2.25 -7.48 28.82
N THR A 11 3.44 -7.68 29.39
CA THR A 11 4.61 -6.82 29.15
C THR A 11 5.18 -7.15 27.78
N ARG A 12 5.06 -6.21 26.84
CA ARG A 12 5.60 -6.29 25.49
C ARG A 12 7.13 -6.18 25.50
N LYS A 13 7.79 -7.05 24.72
CA LYS A 13 9.13 -6.74 24.21
C LYS A 13 8.98 -5.61 23.18
N PRO A 14 9.82 -4.57 23.21
CA PRO A 14 9.77 -3.51 22.21
C PRO A 14 10.09 -4.10 20.82
N ALA A 15 9.32 -3.69 19.82
CA ALA A 15 9.59 -3.99 18.42
C ALA A 15 11.01 -3.55 18.05
N ALA A 16 11.70 -4.35 17.25
CA ALA A 16 13.02 -4.03 16.75
C ALA A 16 12.97 -2.67 16.02
N LYS A 17 13.78 -1.71 16.49
CA LYS A 17 13.95 -0.41 15.86
C LYS A 17 14.44 -0.61 14.42
N ALA A 18 13.79 0.02 13.47
CA ALA A 18 14.33 0.18 12.13
C ALA A 18 15.73 0.82 12.21
N PRO A 19 16.69 0.42 11.37
CA PRO A 19 18.03 0.98 11.40
C PRO A 19 17.95 2.49 11.17
N GLN A 20 18.49 3.26 12.10
CA GLN A 20 18.73 4.69 11.94
C GLN A 20 19.87 4.87 10.93
N ALA A 21 19.65 5.65 9.90
CA ALA A 21 20.72 6.10 9.01
C ALA A 21 21.67 7.02 9.77
N ASP A 22 22.96 6.67 9.81
CA ASP A 22 24.03 7.51 10.32
C ASP A 22 24.19 8.73 9.41
N ASP A 23 23.97 9.90 10.01
CA ASP A 23 24.24 11.22 9.42
C ASP A 23 25.75 11.40 9.28
N LYS A 24 26.28 11.17 8.07
CA LYS A 24 27.58 11.67 7.64
C LYS A 24 27.35 12.56 6.44
N GLY A 25 27.40 13.87 6.71
CA GLY A 25 27.36 14.89 5.68
C GLY A 25 28.41 14.64 4.58
N GLN A 26 27.92 14.39 3.39
CA GLN A 26 28.59 14.62 2.14
C GLN A 26 27.58 15.27 1.20
N ASP A 27 27.92 16.46 0.77
CA ASP A 27 27.23 17.24 -0.24
C ASP A 27 27.41 16.52 -1.59
N GLU A 28 26.55 15.52 -1.84
CA GLU A 28 26.40 14.89 -3.14
C GLU A 28 25.05 15.33 -3.68
N THR A 29 25.04 15.88 -4.88
CA THR A 29 23.85 16.05 -5.71
C THR A 29 23.15 14.70 -5.87
N MET A 30 22.40 14.30 -4.85
CA MET A 30 21.66 13.04 -4.86
C MET A 30 20.56 13.14 -5.92
N SER A 31 20.62 12.28 -6.88
CA SER A 31 19.51 11.92 -7.76
C SER A 31 18.24 11.80 -6.91
N THR A 32 17.23 12.63 -7.18
CA THR A 32 15.97 12.70 -6.42
C THR A 32 15.03 11.53 -6.76
N GLN A 33 15.59 10.39 -7.18
CA GLN A 33 14.77 9.24 -7.57
C GLN A 33 14.20 8.53 -6.35
N ARG A 34 12.87 8.48 -6.28
CA ARG A 34 12.14 7.78 -5.20
C ARG A 34 12.24 6.26 -5.39
N ALA A 35 12.43 5.54 -4.29
CA ALA A 35 12.44 4.07 -4.29
C ALA A 35 11.13 3.51 -4.87
N LYS A 36 11.22 2.44 -5.63
CA LYS A 36 10.04 1.76 -6.19
C LYS A 36 9.42 0.81 -5.15
N LEU A 37 8.09 0.75 -5.14
CA LEU A 37 7.33 -0.15 -4.28
C LEU A 37 6.31 -0.93 -5.10
N VAL A 38 6.39 -2.26 -5.06
CA VAL A 38 5.42 -3.16 -5.70
C VAL A 38 4.72 -3.98 -4.64
N VAL A 39 3.40 -3.83 -4.51
CA VAL A 39 2.59 -4.52 -3.52
C VAL A 39 1.53 -5.37 -4.18
N GLY A 40 1.51 -6.66 -3.86
CA GLY A 40 0.44 -7.57 -4.29
C GLY A 40 -0.79 -7.41 -3.40
N ASN A 41 -1.94 -7.08 -4.00
CA ASN A 41 -3.24 -7.19 -3.37
C ASN A 41 -3.90 -8.49 -3.84
N TRP A 42 -3.91 -9.50 -2.98
CA TRP A 42 -4.47 -10.82 -3.34
C TRP A 42 -5.99 -10.83 -3.43
N LYS A 43 -6.64 -9.75 -2.97
CA LYS A 43 -8.10 -9.69 -2.89
C LYS A 43 -8.65 -10.90 -2.11
N MET A 44 -9.80 -11.45 -2.50
CA MET A 44 -10.41 -12.60 -1.83
C MET A 44 -9.98 -13.91 -2.52
N HIS A 45 -8.67 -14.20 -2.52
CA HIS A 45 -8.10 -15.41 -3.13
C HIS A 45 -7.13 -16.12 -2.17
N GLY A 46 -6.87 -17.39 -2.50
CA GLY A 46 -5.87 -18.23 -1.85
C GLY A 46 -6.45 -19.36 -0.98
N CYS A 47 -5.58 -20.28 -0.67
CA CYS A 47 -5.74 -21.31 0.36
C CYS A 47 -4.36 -21.57 0.98
N LEU A 48 -4.31 -22.24 2.13
CA LEU A 48 -3.03 -22.45 2.83
C LEU A 48 -1.98 -23.15 1.98
N ALA A 49 -2.39 -24.12 1.16
CA ALA A 49 -1.47 -24.88 0.31
C ALA A 49 -0.87 -24.04 -0.82
N ASP A 50 -1.73 -23.34 -1.58
CA ASP A 50 -1.30 -22.52 -2.71
C ASP A 50 -0.50 -21.31 -2.24
N ASN A 51 -0.92 -20.68 -1.14
CA ASN A 51 -0.23 -19.55 -0.54
C ASN A 51 1.21 -19.88 -0.17
N ALA A 52 1.48 -21.09 0.34
CA ALA A 52 2.82 -21.48 0.76
C ALA A 52 3.80 -21.45 -0.41
N GLY A 53 3.43 -22.03 -1.55
CA GLY A 53 4.27 -22.03 -2.76
C GLY A 53 4.50 -20.61 -3.29
N LEU A 54 3.43 -19.82 -3.36
CA LEU A 54 3.49 -18.44 -3.87
C LEU A 54 4.37 -17.55 -2.97
N LEU A 55 4.18 -17.56 -1.65
CA LEU A 55 4.97 -16.76 -0.71
C LEU A 55 6.46 -17.12 -0.74
N GLN A 56 6.79 -18.41 -0.79
CA GLN A 56 8.17 -18.88 -0.87
C GLN A 56 8.84 -18.47 -2.19
N ALA A 57 8.14 -18.58 -3.32
CA ALA A 57 8.64 -18.16 -4.62
C ALA A 57 8.87 -16.65 -4.67
N VAL A 58 7.94 -15.85 -4.15
CA VAL A 58 8.06 -14.39 -4.07
C VAL A 58 9.22 -13.99 -3.15
N ALA A 59 9.37 -14.62 -1.98
CA ALA A 59 10.48 -14.33 -1.06
C ALA A 59 11.84 -14.60 -1.70
N LYS A 60 11.97 -15.75 -2.40
CA LYS A 60 13.19 -16.13 -3.13
C LYS A 60 13.50 -15.13 -4.25
N GLY A 61 12.52 -14.81 -5.10
CA GLY A 61 12.74 -13.90 -6.23
C GLY A 61 13.01 -12.47 -5.80
N ALA A 62 12.38 -12.01 -4.70
CA ALA A 62 12.62 -10.68 -4.16
C ALA A 62 14.05 -10.50 -3.61
N ALA A 63 14.71 -11.57 -3.15
CA ALA A 63 16.08 -11.51 -2.69
C ALA A 63 17.09 -11.15 -3.80
N GLU A 64 16.73 -11.38 -5.06
CA GLU A 64 17.55 -11.10 -6.25
C GLU A 64 17.37 -9.67 -6.78
N LEU A 65 16.37 -8.91 -6.26
CA LEU A 65 16.09 -7.55 -6.72
C LEU A 65 17.07 -6.53 -6.10
N PRO A 66 17.32 -5.40 -6.77
CA PRO A 66 18.08 -4.28 -6.20
C PRO A 66 17.47 -3.76 -4.90
N ALA A 67 18.28 -3.10 -4.07
CA ALA A 67 17.86 -2.64 -2.73
C ALA A 67 16.80 -1.54 -2.77
N ASP A 68 16.76 -0.77 -3.82
CA ASP A 68 15.83 0.34 -4.09
C ASP A 68 14.44 -0.11 -4.56
N VAL A 69 14.26 -1.43 -4.80
CA VAL A 69 12.94 -2.01 -5.08
C VAL A 69 12.42 -2.74 -3.84
N ARG A 70 11.33 -2.23 -3.29
CA ARG A 70 10.62 -2.82 -2.15
C ARG A 70 9.45 -3.67 -2.64
N VAL A 71 9.29 -4.85 -2.06
CA VAL A 71 8.20 -5.79 -2.41
C VAL A 71 7.35 -6.07 -1.19
N GLY A 72 6.04 -6.05 -1.38
CA GLY A 72 5.08 -6.39 -0.33
C GLY A 72 3.92 -7.23 -0.86
N VAL A 73 3.21 -7.89 0.06
CA VAL A 73 1.97 -8.62 -0.22
C VAL A 73 0.92 -8.30 0.83
N CYS A 74 -0.30 -7.96 0.40
CA CYS A 74 -1.46 -7.80 1.26
C CYS A 74 -2.38 -9.00 1.08
N VAL A 75 -2.37 -9.89 2.07
CA VAL A 75 -3.13 -11.15 2.06
C VAL A 75 -4.50 -10.97 2.74
N PRO A 76 -5.49 -11.83 2.46
CA PRO A 76 -6.68 -11.93 3.31
C PRO A 76 -6.30 -12.17 4.78
N SER A 77 -7.02 -11.54 5.72
CA SER A 77 -6.69 -11.61 7.15
C SER A 77 -6.53 -13.03 7.72
N PRO A 78 -7.28 -14.08 7.25
CA PRO A 78 -7.06 -15.44 7.71
C PRO A 78 -5.68 -16.03 7.41
N TYR A 79 -4.95 -15.45 6.44
CA TYR A 79 -3.63 -15.92 6.02
C TYR A 79 -2.47 -15.07 6.57
N LEU A 80 -2.76 -14.10 7.43
CA LEU A 80 -1.75 -13.18 7.96
C LEU A 80 -0.67 -13.92 8.79
N ALA A 81 -1.08 -14.88 9.63
CA ALA A 81 -0.14 -15.71 10.40
C ALA A 81 0.75 -16.57 9.49
N GLN A 82 0.21 -17.08 8.39
CA GLN A 82 0.98 -17.83 7.40
C GLN A 82 1.98 -16.93 6.68
N ALA A 83 1.55 -15.72 6.27
CA ALA A 83 2.45 -14.77 5.63
C ALA A 83 3.61 -14.38 6.55
N GLN A 84 3.33 -14.08 7.83
CA GLN A 84 4.37 -13.85 8.83
C GLN A 84 5.37 -15.01 8.91
N SER A 85 4.88 -16.24 9.11
CA SER A 85 5.72 -17.42 9.28
C SER A 85 6.63 -17.71 8.08
N LEU A 86 6.15 -17.44 6.84
CA LEU A 86 6.89 -17.76 5.62
C LEU A 86 7.77 -16.62 5.09
N LEU A 87 7.46 -15.38 5.48
CA LEU A 87 8.19 -14.19 5.00
C LEU A 87 9.13 -13.60 6.04
N GLU A 88 9.05 -14.01 7.32
CA GLU A 88 9.95 -13.54 8.35
C GLU A 88 11.42 -13.80 7.97
N GLY A 89 12.26 -12.77 8.10
CA GLY A 89 13.66 -12.82 7.66
C GLY A 89 13.89 -12.62 6.16
N SER A 90 12.83 -12.52 5.34
CA SER A 90 12.93 -12.16 3.92
C SER A 90 12.88 -10.64 3.71
N ARG A 91 13.09 -10.18 2.46
CA ARG A 91 12.93 -8.77 2.07
C ARG A 91 11.47 -8.40 1.76
N VAL A 92 10.57 -9.38 1.71
CA VAL A 92 9.15 -9.15 1.40
C VAL A 92 8.42 -8.76 2.67
N VAL A 93 7.75 -7.63 2.66
CA VAL A 93 6.88 -7.20 3.74
C VAL A 93 5.44 -7.64 3.49
N TRP A 94 4.67 -7.85 4.55
CA TRP A 94 3.29 -8.29 4.44
C TRP A 94 2.32 -7.32 5.11
N GLY A 95 1.06 -7.42 4.73
CA GLY A 95 -0.01 -6.59 5.26
C GLY A 95 -1.38 -7.20 5.01
N VAL A 96 -2.40 -6.40 5.26
CA VAL A 96 -3.80 -6.76 5.11
C VAL A 96 -4.52 -5.86 4.10
N GLN A 97 -5.72 -6.26 3.71
CA GLN A 97 -6.50 -5.62 2.66
C GLN A 97 -7.56 -4.65 3.19
N ASP A 98 -7.74 -4.61 4.51
CA ASP A 98 -8.59 -3.65 5.22
C ASP A 98 -8.35 -3.74 6.74
N ILE A 99 -8.77 -2.71 7.45
CA ILE A 99 -8.84 -2.66 8.91
C ILE A 99 -10.12 -1.96 9.37
N SER A 100 -10.51 -2.20 10.62
CA SER A 100 -11.63 -1.51 11.25
C SER A 100 -11.30 -0.04 11.54
N ALA A 101 -12.34 0.81 11.51
CA ALA A 101 -12.27 2.17 12.03
C ALA A 101 -12.24 2.20 13.58
N PHE A 102 -12.56 1.09 14.23
CA PHE A 102 -12.61 0.96 15.68
C PHE A 102 -11.37 0.28 16.23
N THR A 103 -10.96 0.67 17.43
CA THR A 103 -9.77 0.12 18.08
C THR A 103 -10.05 -1.24 18.74
N HIS A 104 -11.24 -1.42 19.28
CA HIS A 104 -11.73 -2.65 19.93
C HIS A 104 -13.21 -2.50 20.27
N GLY A 105 -13.88 -3.59 20.65
CA GLY A 105 -15.24 -3.53 21.17
C GLY A 105 -16.18 -4.56 20.55
N ALA A 106 -17.48 -4.28 20.61
CA ALA A 106 -18.56 -5.16 20.14
C ALA A 106 -18.78 -4.97 18.61
N TYR A 107 -17.78 -5.31 17.82
CA TYR A 107 -17.78 -5.20 16.36
C TYR A 107 -17.45 -6.56 15.75
N THR A 108 -18.37 -7.50 15.89
CA THR A 108 -18.20 -8.89 15.46
C THR A 108 -17.82 -8.97 13.98
N GLY A 109 -16.69 -9.61 13.68
CA GLY A 109 -16.16 -9.76 12.32
C GLY A 109 -15.16 -8.69 11.88
N GLU A 110 -15.04 -7.56 12.61
CA GLU A 110 -14.05 -6.54 12.33
C GLU A 110 -12.64 -6.93 12.81
N VAL A 111 -11.63 -6.44 12.08
CA VAL A 111 -10.22 -6.66 12.42
C VAL A 111 -9.59 -5.30 12.74
N ALA A 112 -9.25 -5.07 14.01
CA ALA A 112 -8.60 -3.83 14.42
C ALA A 112 -7.15 -3.74 13.94
N ALA A 113 -6.67 -2.53 13.64
CA ALA A 113 -5.29 -2.29 13.20
C ALA A 113 -4.24 -2.87 14.17
N GLN A 114 -4.51 -2.83 15.48
CA GLN A 114 -3.63 -3.37 16.50
C GLN A 114 -3.51 -4.90 16.41
N MET A 115 -4.61 -5.61 16.06
CA MET A 115 -4.57 -7.06 15.85
C MET A 115 -3.68 -7.42 14.65
N VAL A 116 -3.70 -6.59 13.61
CA VAL A 116 -2.83 -6.74 12.43
C VAL A 116 -1.36 -6.50 12.79
N ALA A 117 -1.07 -5.50 13.61
CA ALA A 117 0.27 -5.19 14.06
C ALA A 117 0.89 -6.29 14.93
N ASP A 118 0.07 -7.10 15.63
CA ASP A 118 0.55 -8.25 16.42
C ASP A 118 1.24 -9.33 15.55
N PHE A 119 0.92 -9.36 14.23
CA PHE A 119 1.58 -10.23 13.25
C PHE A 119 2.76 -9.56 12.53
N SER A 120 3.31 -8.47 13.08
CA SER A 120 4.42 -7.71 12.46
C SER A 120 4.14 -7.26 11.02
N ALA A 121 2.87 -7.08 10.67
CA ALA A 121 2.48 -6.56 9.38
C ALA A 121 2.96 -5.12 9.20
N ALA A 122 3.34 -4.76 7.97
CA ALA A 122 3.79 -3.42 7.64
C ALA A 122 2.69 -2.57 6.99
N PHE A 123 1.78 -3.17 6.21
CA PHE A 123 0.80 -2.47 5.41
C PHE A 123 -0.65 -2.78 5.81
N ALA A 124 -1.51 -1.77 5.62
CA ALA A 124 -2.96 -1.95 5.57
C ALA A 124 -3.50 -1.18 4.36
N ILE A 125 -4.12 -1.87 3.40
CA ILE A 125 -4.88 -1.22 2.33
C ILE A 125 -6.14 -0.63 2.96
N VAL A 126 -6.49 0.62 2.61
CA VAL A 126 -7.70 1.29 3.08
C VAL A 126 -8.38 1.99 1.92
N GLY A 127 -9.71 1.93 1.88
CA GLY A 127 -10.51 2.60 0.86
C GLY A 127 -10.36 2.05 -0.56
N HIS A 128 -9.94 0.78 -0.72
CA HIS A 128 -9.90 0.12 -2.03
C HIS A 128 -11.25 0.27 -2.75
N SER A 129 -11.22 0.44 -4.07
CA SER A 129 -12.40 0.70 -4.88
C SER A 129 -13.54 -0.30 -4.67
N GLU A 130 -13.22 -1.59 -4.49
CA GLU A 130 -14.21 -2.63 -4.16
C GLU A 130 -14.90 -2.37 -2.82
N ARG A 131 -14.18 -1.84 -1.82
CA ARG A 131 -14.76 -1.51 -0.53
C ARG A 131 -15.65 -0.27 -0.59
N ARG A 132 -15.23 0.74 -1.36
CA ARG A 132 -16.09 1.90 -1.64
C ARG A 132 -17.37 1.49 -2.35
N ALA A 133 -17.29 0.57 -3.32
CA ALA A 133 -18.44 0.12 -4.11
C ALA A 133 -19.36 -0.84 -3.32
N TYR A 134 -18.80 -1.86 -2.67
CA TYR A 134 -19.60 -2.95 -2.07
C TYR A 134 -19.94 -2.72 -0.61
N HIS A 135 -19.07 -2.00 0.13
CA HIS A 135 -19.27 -1.69 1.56
C HIS A 135 -19.60 -0.22 1.81
N ARG A 136 -19.72 0.61 0.74
CA ARG A 136 -20.08 2.03 0.81
C ARG A 136 -19.13 2.84 1.70
N GLU A 137 -17.85 2.50 1.68
CA GLU A 137 -16.85 3.24 2.45
C GLU A 137 -16.70 4.67 1.90
N SER A 138 -17.05 5.65 2.72
CA SER A 138 -16.89 7.06 2.40
C SER A 138 -15.41 7.49 2.51
N ALA A 139 -15.06 8.63 1.92
CA ALA A 139 -13.73 9.21 2.07
C ALA A 139 -13.39 9.52 3.54
N GLU A 140 -14.39 9.98 4.31
CA GLU A 140 -14.25 10.22 5.76
C GLU A 140 -13.93 8.92 6.53
N LEU A 141 -14.63 7.82 6.24
CA LEU A 141 -14.36 6.52 6.86
C LEU A 141 -12.94 6.03 6.55
N VAL A 142 -12.49 6.21 5.30
CA VAL A 142 -11.13 5.87 4.87
C VAL A 142 -10.11 6.71 5.61
N ALA A 143 -10.38 8.00 5.83
CA ALA A 143 -9.51 8.88 6.62
C ALA A 143 -9.38 8.40 8.08
N VAL A 144 -10.47 7.94 8.71
CA VAL A 144 -10.43 7.34 10.05
C VAL A 144 -9.61 6.05 10.06
N LYS A 145 -9.82 5.16 9.09
CA LYS A 145 -9.03 3.92 8.97
C LYS A 145 -7.54 4.23 8.76
N THR A 146 -7.21 5.26 7.98
CA THR A 146 -5.83 5.72 7.80
C THR A 146 -5.18 6.11 9.13
N GLN A 147 -5.88 6.89 9.96
CA GLN A 147 -5.39 7.22 11.31
C GLN A 147 -5.18 5.98 12.17
N ARG A 148 -6.15 5.03 12.17
CA ARG A 148 -6.03 3.78 12.93
C ARG A 148 -4.82 2.95 12.52
N ALA A 149 -4.53 2.89 11.22
CA ALA A 149 -3.31 2.22 10.72
C ALA A 149 -2.04 2.89 11.28
N LEU A 150 -1.94 4.22 11.17
CA LEU A 150 -0.78 4.99 11.65
C LEU A 150 -0.59 4.88 13.16
N GLU A 151 -1.68 4.94 13.95
CA GLU A 151 -1.67 4.75 15.41
C GLU A 151 -1.15 3.36 15.82
N ALA A 152 -1.44 2.33 15.02
CA ALA A 152 -0.95 0.96 15.24
C ALA A 152 0.47 0.73 14.71
N GLY A 153 1.11 1.72 14.08
CA GLY A 153 2.43 1.61 13.49
C GLY A 153 2.46 0.97 12.10
N LEU A 154 1.29 0.78 11.48
CA LEU A 154 1.19 0.31 10.10
C LEU A 154 1.36 1.48 9.12
N THR A 155 1.81 1.18 7.91
CA THR A 155 1.79 2.09 6.78
C THR A 155 0.49 1.88 6.00
N PRO A 156 -0.47 2.82 6.02
CA PRO A 156 -1.68 2.70 5.22
C PRO A 156 -1.37 2.91 3.74
N ILE A 157 -1.93 2.05 2.88
CA ILE A 157 -2.02 2.23 1.44
C ILE A 157 -3.41 2.78 1.16
N VAL A 158 -3.48 4.09 0.99
CA VAL A 158 -4.75 4.82 0.76
C VAL A 158 -5.12 4.75 -0.70
N CYS A 159 -6.22 4.08 -1.03
CA CYS A 159 -6.72 3.98 -2.39
C CYS A 159 -7.66 5.13 -2.73
N VAL A 160 -7.39 5.78 -3.86
CA VAL A 160 -8.22 6.82 -4.46
C VAL A 160 -8.47 6.49 -5.93
N GLY A 161 -9.65 6.82 -6.46
CA GLY A 161 -9.94 6.53 -7.85
C GLY A 161 -11.35 6.94 -8.26
N GLU A 162 -11.52 7.12 -9.56
CA GLU A 162 -12.77 7.53 -10.19
C GLU A 162 -13.40 6.38 -10.99
N THR A 163 -14.72 6.41 -11.09
CA THR A 163 -15.51 5.55 -11.95
C THR A 163 -15.43 5.99 -13.43
N LEU A 164 -15.87 5.13 -14.34
CA LEU A 164 -15.94 5.48 -15.77
C LEU A 164 -16.83 6.70 -16.01
N GLN A 165 -17.97 6.77 -15.35
CA GLN A 165 -18.90 7.90 -15.49
C GLN A 165 -18.25 9.22 -15.05
N GLU A 166 -17.53 9.23 -13.92
CA GLU A 166 -16.82 10.42 -13.43
C GLU A 166 -15.70 10.84 -14.38
N ARG A 167 -15.00 9.88 -14.97
CA ARG A 167 -13.97 10.14 -15.97
C ARG A 167 -14.54 10.74 -17.25
N GLU A 168 -15.61 10.15 -17.79
CA GLU A 168 -16.28 10.65 -18.99
C GLU A 168 -16.89 12.04 -18.77
N ALA A 169 -17.30 12.36 -17.54
CA ALA A 169 -17.73 13.69 -17.12
C ALA A 169 -16.58 14.69 -16.92
N GLY A 170 -15.31 14.27 -17.09
CA GLY A 170 -14.13 15.13 -16.86
C GLY A 170 -13.87 15.49 -15.41
N SER A 171 -14.43 14.75 -14.44
CA SER A 171 -14.34 15.04 -13.02
C SER A 171 -13.27 14.22 -12.27
N THR A 172 -12.38 13.53 -12.98
CA THR A 172 -11.33 12.67 -12.39
C THR A 172 -10.57 13.39 -11.27
N GLU A 173 -9.96 14.54 -11.54
CA GLU A 173 -9.16 15.29 -10.57
C GLU A 173 -9.98 15.74 -9.35
N GLN A 174 -11.23 16.17 -9.58
CA GLN A 174 -12.13 16.56 -8.50
C GLN A 174 -12.40 15.36 -7.56
N VAL A 175 -12.71 14.20 -8.13
CA VAL A 175 -13.05 12.98 -7.36
C VAL A 175 -11.83 12.49 -6.55
N VAL A 176 -10.69 12.26 -7.21
CA VAL A 176 -9.50 11.76 -6.51
C VAL A 176 -8.93 12.80 -5.55
N GLY A 177 -9.07 14.09 -5.88
CA GLY A 177 -8.68 15.19 -5.02
C GLY A 177 -9.47 15.21 -3.72
N VAL A 178 -10.80 15.15 -3.78
CA VAL A 178 -11.67 15.11 -2.59
C VAL A 178 -11.35 13.88 -1.73
N GLN A 179 -11.19 12.71 -2.34
CA GLN A 179 -10.85 11.48 -1.61
C GLN A 179 -9.51 11.58 -0.86
N LEU A 180 -8.48 12.19 -1.47
CA LEU A 180 -7.19 12.40 -0.85
C LEU A 180 -7.23 13.50 0.22
N ASP A 181 -7.89 14.62 -0.07
CA ASP A 181 -7.97 15.76 0.83
C ASP A 181 -8.66 15.44 2.16
N GLU A 182 -9.71 14.59 2.15
CA GLU A 182 -10.36 14.11 3.37
C GLU A 182 -9.39 13.34 4.28
N VAL A 183 -8.49 12.56 3.68
CA VAL A 183 -7.42 11.88 4.43
C VAL A 183 -6.41 12.88 4.95
N LEU A 184 -5.90 13.77 4.09
CA LEU A 184 -4.89 14.75 4.46
C LEU A 184 -5.39 15.76 5.51
N ALA A 185 -6.68 16.08 5.52
CA ALA A 185 -7.29 16.97 6.52
C ALA A 185 -7.22 16.41 7.94
N LYS A 186 -7.23 15.09 8.10
CA LYS A 186 -7.16 14.42 9.41
C LYS A 186 -5.73 14.13 9.89
N LEU A 187 -4.73 14.35 9.06
CA LEU A 187 -3.34 14.02 9.35
C LEU A 187 -2.49 15.28 9.54
N SER A 188 -1.53 15.25 10.46
CA SER A 188 -0.41 16.19 10.47
C SER A 188 0.49 15.95 9.23
N ALA A 189 1.41 16.87 8.94
CA ALA A 189 2.36 16.68 7.85
C ALA A 189 3.31 15.49 8.10
N GLU A 190 3.68 15.25 9.36
CA GLU A 190 4.49 14.11 9.77
C GLU A 190 3.76 12.77 9.55
N GLU A 191 2.50 12.68 9.95
CA GLU A 191 1.66 11.50 9.71
C GLU A 191 1.42 11.28 8.21
N ALA A 192 1.11 12.35 7.46
CA ALA A 192 0.89 12.28 6.02
C ALA A 192 2.14 11.82 5.25
N ALA A 193 3.35 12.11 5.73
CA ALA A 193 4.59 11.62 5.13
C ALA A 193 4.79 10.09 5.28
N ARG A 194 3.98 9.43 6.11
CA ARG A 194 4.07 7.98 6.41
C ARG A 194 3.06 7.13 5.66
N ILE A 195 2.19 7.72 4.84
CA ILE A 195 1.23 6.97 4.03
C ILE A 195 1.84 6.56 2.69
N VAL A 196 1.17 5.64 2.01
CA VAL A 196 1.32 5.36 0.59
C VAL A 196 -0.03 5.67 -0.06
N VAL A 197 -0.04 6.23 -1.26
CA VAL A 197 -1.29 6.48 -2.00
C VAL A 197 -1.31 5.60 -3.23
N ALA A 198 -2.43 4.93 -3.51
CA ALA A 198 -2.64 4.13 -4.70
C ALA A 198 -3.76 4.75 -5.55
N TYR A 199 -3.44 5.10 -6.80
CA TYR A 199 -4.44 5.56 -7.74
C TYR A 199 -5.06 4.38 -8.50
N GLU A 200 -6.36 4.23 -8.37
CA GLU A 200 -7.16 3.16 -8.97
C GLU A 200 -8.10 3.74 -10.03
N PRO A 201 -7.76 3.72 -11.35
CA PRO A 201 -8.75 3.96 -12.38
C PRO A 201 -9.77 2.82 -12.35
N VAL A 202 -10.92 2.99 -11.62
CA VAL A 202 -11.87 1.91 -11.33
C VAL A 202 -12.38 1.25 -12.61
N TRP A 203 -12.53 2.03 -13.67
CA TRP A 203 -12.94 1.57 -15.00
C TRP A 203 -11.92 0.65 -15.70
N ALA A 204 -10.68 0.61 -15.21
CA ALA A 204 -9.60 -0.24 -15.73
C ALA A 204 -9.28 -1.44 -14.82
N ILE A 205 -10.03 -1.64 -13.71
CA ILE A 205 -9.79 -2.75 -12.79
C ILE A 205 -10.65 -3.95 -13.20
N GLY A 206 -10.00 -5.08 -13.55
CA GLY A 206 -10.69 -6.33 -13.88
C GLY A 206 -11.48 -6.32 -15.20
N THR A 207 -11.43 -5.24 -15.98
CA THR A 207 -12.18 -5.08 -17.23
C THR A 207 -11.39 -5.47 -18.48
N GLY A 208 -10.10 -5.76 -18.34
CA GLY A 208 -9.17 -5.94 -19.46
C GLY A 208 -8.73 -4.63 -20.13
N LYS A 209 -9.28 -3.49 -19.73
CA LYS A 209 -8.83 -2.15 -20.13
C LYS A 209 -7.67 -1.71 -19.23
N SER A 210 -6.78 -0.86 -19.74
CA SER A 210 -5.76 -0.18 -18.95
C SER A 210 -5.78 1.31 -19.29
N ALA A 211 -5.45 2.16 -18.32
CA ALA A 211 -5.12 3.54 -18.64
C ALA A 211 -3.82 3.56 -19.44
N SER A 212 -3.68 4.49 -20.38
CA SER A 212 -2.36 4.72 -20.97
C SER A 212 -1.39 5.27 -19.92
N SER A 213 -0.10 5.07 -20.12
CA SER A 213 0.95 5.59 -19.24
C SER A 213 0.83 7.11 -19.03
N GLY A 214 0.54 7.86 -20.10
CA GLY A 214 0.30 9.31 -20.02
C GLY A 214 -0.95 9.68 -19.22
N GLN A 215 -2.05 8.90 -19.32
CA GLN A 215 -3.25 9.13 -18.52
C GLN A 215 -2.98 8.86 -17.03
N ALA A 216 -2.27 7.78 -16.73
CA ALA A 216 -1.86 7.45 -15.37
C ALA A 216 -0.94 8.54 -14.80
N GLN A 217 0.07 8.96 -15.57
CA GLN A 217 1.00 10.02 -15.18
C GLN A 217 0.28 11.34 -14.87
N ALA A 218 -0.70 11.75 -15.67
CA ALA A 218 -1.41 13.01 -15.43
C ALA A 218 -2.11 13.02 -14.07
N VAL A 219 -2.80 11.93 -13.69
CA VAL A 219 -3.46 11.83 -12.38
C VAL A 219 -2.43 11.71 -11.24
N HIS A 220 -1.35 10.97 -11.44
CA HIS A 220 -0.26 10.89 -10.46
C HIS A 220 0.40 12.25 -10.22
N ALA A 221 0.64 13.05 -11.26
CA ALA A 221 1.17 14.41 -11.14
C ALA A 221 0.21 15.32 -10.36
N PHE A 222 -1.09 15.22 -10.62
CA PHE A 222 -2.11 15.93 -9.85
C PHE A 222 -2.08 15.54 -8.37
N LEU A 223 -2.10 14.23 -8.04
CA LEU A 223 -2.02 13.75 -6.66
C LEU A 223 -0.71 14.19 -5.98
N ARG A 224 0.42 14.16 -6.70
CA ARG A 224 1.71 14.66 -6.22
C ARG A 224 1.65 16.14 -5.83
N SER A 225 0.98 16.96 -6.66
CA SER A 225 0.83 18.38 -6.36
C SER A 225 0.01 18.63 -5.08
N ARG A 226 -1.04 17.83 -4.84
CA ARG A 226 -1.86 17.89 -3.62
C ARG A 226 -1.06 17.51 -2.39
N LEU A 227 -0.26 16.45 -2.48
CA LEU A 227 0.65 16.00 -1.41
C LEU A 227 1.69 17.07 -1.10
N ALA A 228 2.30 17.68 -2.12
CA ALA A 228 3.29 18.76 -1.94
C ALA A 228 2.69 19.99 -1.26
N ALA A 229 1.43 20.30 -1.51
CA ALA A 229 0.73 21.42 -0.85
C ALA A 229 0.54 21.17 0.67
N LYS A 230 0.55 19.92 1.14
CA LYS A 230 0.48 19.57 2.57
C LYS A 230 1.83 19.82 3.30
N GLY A 231 2.94 19.74 2.59
CA GLY A 231 4.29 19.98 3.14
C GLY A 231 5.40 19.32 2.34
N ALA A 232 6.62 19.82 2.47
CA ALA A 232 7.77 19.31 1.70
C ALA A 232 8.07 17.83 1.98
N SER A 233 7.91 17.35 3.20
CA SER A 233 8.07 15.93 3.56
C SER A 233 7.00 15.03 2.90
N VAL A 234 5.81 15.58 2.65
CA VAL A 234 4.68 14.86 2.04
C VAL A 234 4.81 14.79 0.53
N ALA A 235 5.56 15.71 -0.10
CA ALA A 235 5.80 15.70 -1.54
C ALA A 235 6.43 14.39 -2.05
N ASN A 236 7.18 13.69 -1.20
CA ASN A 236 7.88 12.44 -1.54
C ASN A 236 7.12 11.16 -1.14
N VAL A 237 5.86 11.27 -0.74
CA VAL A 237 4.99 10.10 -0.48
C VAL A 237 4.95 9.20 -1.70
N THR A 238 5.08 7.90 -1.48
CA THR A 238 5.04 6.89 -2.54
C THR A 238 3.66 6.86 -3.20
N LEU A 239 3.61 7.02 -4.53
CA LEU A 239 2.40 6.94 -5.34
C LEU A 239 2.42 5.67 -6.20
N LEU A 240 1.46 4.78 -5.99
CA LEU A 240 1.32 3.52 -6.70
C LEU A 240 0.21 3.61 -7.75
N TYR A 241 0.45 3.00 -8.90
CA TYR A 241 -0.61 2.76 -9.87
C TYR A 241 -1.36 1.47 -9.52
N GLY A 242 -2.67 1.57 -9.32
CA GLY A 242 -3.56 0.46 -8.89
C GLY A 242 -4.48 -0.06 -9.99
N GLY A 243 -4.30 0.36 -11.25
CA GLY A 243 -5.00 -0.22 -12.39
C GLY A 243 -4.42 -1.54 -12.85
N SER A 244 -4.77 -1.98 -14.06
CA SER A 244 -4.27 -3.23 -14.64
C SER A 244 -2.78 -3.12 -14.98
N VAL A 245 -1.94 -3.79 -14.19
CA VAL A 245 -0.50 -3.95 -14.45
C VAL A 245 -0.21 -5.41 -14.81
N LYS A 246 0.57 -5.59 -15.86
CA LYS A 246 1.05 -6.87 -16.36
C LYS A 246 2.56 -6.77 -16.64
N PRO A 247 3.26 -7.91 -16.83
CA PRO A 247 4.67 -7.88 -17.17
C PRO A 247 5.02 -7.04 -18.41
N ASP A 248 4.11 -6.99 -19.38
CA ASP A 248 4.31 -6.32 -20.68
C ASP A 248 4.10 -4.79 -20.65
N ASN A 249 3.41 -4.24 -19.64
CA ASN A 249 3.17 -2.80 -19.52
C ASN A 249 3.81 -2.15 -18.28
N ALA A 250 4.38 -2.95 -17.40
CA ALA A 250 4.89 -2.48 -16.10
C ALA A 250 6.05 -1.48 -16.26
N GLU A 251 7.01 -1.74 -17.16
CA GLU A 251 8.16 -0.87 -17.39
C GLU A 251 7.72 0.50 -17.90
N GLU A 252 6.83 0.57 -18.89
CA GLU A 252 6.30 1.82 -19.42
C GLU A 252 5.57 2.64 -18.36
N LEU A 253 4.75 1.99 -17.53
CA LEU A 253 4.05 2.64 -16.42
C LEU A 253 5.01 3.16 -15.36
N PHE A 254 5.97 2.34 -14.93
CA PHE A 254 6.87 2.68 -13.83
C PHE A 254 8.01 3.61 -14.24
N SER A 255 8.25 3.82 -15.53
CA SER A 255 9.15 4.85 -16.06
C SER A 255 8.56 6.26 -15.96
N GLN A 256 7.26 6.38 -15.71
CA GLN A 256 6.63 7.69 -15.56
C GLN A 256 7.11 8.39 -14.28
N ARG A 257 7.33 9.70 -14.37
CA ARG A 257 7.97 10.52 -13.34
C ARG A 257 7.31 10.42 -11.94
N ASP A 258 5.99 10.35 -11.90
CA ASP A 258 5.22 10.38 -10.64
C ASP A 258 4.65 9.03 -10.23
N ILE A 259 5.01 7.94 -10.95
CA ILE A 259 4.60 6.57 -10.63
C ILE A 259 5.76 5.85 -9.93
N ASP A 260 5.60 5.61 -8.63
CA ASP A 260 6.64 5.00 -7.80
C ASP A 260 6.48 3.48 -7.67
N GLY A 261 5.66 2.85 -8.52
CA GLY A 261 5.42 1.41 -8.53
C GLY A 261 3.95 1.06 -8.67
N GLY A 262 3.55 -0.09 -8.12
CA GLY A 262 2.19 -0.58 -8.35
C GLY A 262 1.55 -1.31 -7.17
N LEU A 263 0.21 -1.20 -7.09
CA LEU A 263 -0.65 -2.06 -6.28
C LEU A 263 -1.27 -3.10 -7.22
N ILE A 264 -0.78 -4.34 -7.16
CA ILE A 264 -0.97 -5.37 -8.16
C ILE A 264 -2.07 -6.34 -7.72
N GLY A 265 -3.15 -6.45 -8.50
CA GLY A 265 -4.23 -7.41 -8.27
C GLY A 265 -3.89 -8.81 -8.79
N GLY A 266 -4.63 -9.30 -9.80
CA GLY A 266 -4.57 -10.67 -10.31
C GLY A 266 -3.18 -11.18 -10.69
N ALA A 267 -2.31 -10.34 -11.23
CA ALA A 267 -0.92 -10.73 -11.55
C ALA A 267 -0.10 -11.09 -10.31
N SER A 268 -0.48 -10.60 -9.11
CA SER A 268 0.20 -10.94 -7.86
C SER A 268 -0.11 -12.36 -7.34
N LEU A 269 -1.08 -13.04 -7.95
CA LEU A 269 -1.44 -14.44 -7.64
C LEU A 269 -0.59 -15.46 -8.42
N LYS A 270 0.31 -14.98 -9.27
CA LYS A 270 1.26 -15.79 -10.05
C LYS A 270 2.66 -15.27 -9.79
N ASP A 271 3.49 -16.08 -9.19
CA ASP A 271 4.86 -15.71 -8.81
C ASP A 271 5.68 -15.15 -9.99
N GLN A 272 5.61 -15.80 -11.15
CA GLN A 272 6.34 -15.39 -12.36
C GLN A 272 5.89 -14.00 -12.84
N ASP A 273 4.57 -13.76 -12.94
CA ASP A 273 4.03 -12.48 -13.39
C ASP A 273 4.38 -11.38 -12.38
N PHE A 274 4.21 -11.65 -11.08
CA PHE A 274 4.49 -10.69 -10.02
C PHE A 274 5.98 -10.31 -9.97
N LEU A 275 6.86 -11.30 -10.01
CA LEU A 275 8.31 -11.06 -10.03
C LEU A 275 8.78 -10.38 -11.32
N ALA A 276 8.17 -10.65 -12.45
CA ALA A 276 8.45 -9.91 -13.69
C ALA A 276 8.08 -8.43 -13.57
N ILE A 277 6.93 -8.11 -12.94
CA ILE A 277 6.54 -6.73 -12.63
C ILE A 277 7.54 -6.07 -11.67
N CYS A 278 8.01 -6.78 -10.64
CA CYS A 278 9.04 -6.27 -9.72
C CYS A 278 10.37 -5.99 -10.44
N LYS A 279 10.77 -6.85 -11.39
CA LYS A 279 11.97 -6.65 -12.21
C LYS A 279 11.82 -5.45 -13.16
N ALA A 280 10.62 -5.25 -13.74
CA ALA A 280 10.33 -4.06 -14.53
C ALA A 280 10.46 -2.77 -13.71
N ALA A 281 10.01 -2.77 -12.44
CA ALA A 281 10.24 -1.65 -11.54
C ALA A 281 11.74 -1.38 -11.30
N ALA A 282 12.55 -2.45 -11.15
CA ALA A 282 14.00 -2.33 -10.99
C ALA A 282 14.69 -1.73 -12.22
N ALA A 283 14.26 -2.08 -13.43
CA ALA A 283 14.82 -1.54 -14.67
C ALA A 283 14.65 0.00 -14.75
N THR A 284 13.57 0.53 -14.20
CA THR A 284 13.32 1.99 -14.22
C THR A 284 14.13 2.77 -13.18
N THR A 285 14.76 2.13 -12.20
CA THR A 285 15.68 2.77 -11.25
C THR A 285 17.11 2.85 -11.78
N ALA A 286 17.49 1.95 -12.68
CA ALA A 286 18.84 1.88 -13.24
C ALA A 286 19.06 2.80 -14.47
N ALA A 287 17.99 3.33 -15.07
CA ALA A 287 18.04 4.07 -16.35
C ALA A 287 18.24 5.61 -16.18
N THR A 288 18.45 6.10 -14.96
CA THR A 288 18.69 7.51 -14.61
C THR A 288 20.02 7.69 -13.92
#